data_a3b46bcab9f4f41fcbb16243793d31d2
#
_entry.id   a3b46bcab9f4f41fcbb16243793d31d2
#
_cell.length_a   1.000
_cell.length_b   1.000
_cell.length_c   1.000
_cell.angle_alpha   90.00
_cell.angle_beta   90.00
_cell.angle_gamma   90.00
#
_symmetry.space_group_name_H-M   'P 1'
#
loop_
_entity.id
_entity.type
_entity.pdbx_description
1 polymer ?
#
loop_
_entity_poly.entity_id
_entity_poly.type
_entity_poly.pdbx_seq_one_letter_code
_entity_poly.pdbx_strand_id
1 'polypeptide(L)'
;MKKILFIALLALMALPILAQSKDKKPGINKENCTYTNKDGKTFNLYGKVKIVEHFPDIKVKIVDSFEDLDVKIVESFPDQCGKFKLVESFPDVKVQIVNSFPDIKVKIVESFPGVRK
;
A
#
# COMPACT_ATOMS: atom_id res chain seq x y z
N MET A 1 41.83 3.90 21.95
CA MET A 1 40.84 4.64 22.73
C MET A 1 39.83 5.28 21.84
N LYS A 2 40.30 6.15 21.00
CA LYS A 2 39.36 6.87 20.12
C LYS A 2 38.55 5.98 19.24
N LYS A 3 39.12 4.88 18.82
CA LYS A 3 38.42 3.95 17.94
C LYS A 3 37.21 3.36 18.61
N ILE A 4 37.29 3.15 19.89
CA ILE A 4 36.17 2.59 20.63
C ILE A 4 34.99 3.50 20.60
N LEU A 5 35.25 4.79 20.67
CA LEU A 5 34.16 5.77 20.64
C LEU A 5 33.43 5.76 19.33
N PHE A 6 34.17 5.61 18.26
CA PHE A 6 33.54 5.55 16.93
C PHE A 6 32.60 4.38 16.81
N ILE A 7 33.03 3.27 17.31
CA ILE A 7 32.20 2.07 17.24
C ILE A 7 30.91 2.26 18.00
N ALA A 8 30.99 2.90 19.12
CA ALA A 8 29.80 3.16 19.92
C ALA A 8 28.81 4.03 19.16
N LEU A 9 29.33 5.00 18.46
CA LEU A 9 28.46 5.90 17.70
C LEU A 9 27.73 5.16 16.60
N LEU A 10 28.42 4.27 15.93
CA LEU A 10 27.80 3.51 14.87
C LEU A 10 26.67 2.66 15.37
N ALA A 11 26.85 2.07 16.52
CA ALA A 11 25.81 1.25 17.11
C ALA A 11 24.55 2.06 17.38
N LEU A 12 24.75 3.26 17.89
CA LEU A 12 23.61 4.12 18.19
C LEU A 12 22.83 4.50 16.96
N MET A 13 23.52 4.70 15.86
CA MET A 13 22.86 5.11 14.64
C MET A 13 21.97 4.03 14.08
N ALA A 14 22.30 2.80 14.30
CA ALA A 14 21.51 1.70 13.76
C ALA A 14 20.18 1.56 14.50
N LEU A 15 20.16 1.81 15.77
CA LEU A 15 18.96 1.61 16.56
C LEU A 15 17.76 2.43 16.12
N PRO A 16 17.90 3.72 15.84
CA PRO A 16 16.75 4.51 15.44
C PRO A 16 16.06 3.97 14.18
N ILE A 17 16.85 3.47 13.26
CA ILE A 17 16.29 2.95 12.02
C ILE A 17 15.42 1.73 12.29
N LEU A 18 15.88 0.85 13.15
CA LEU A 18 15.11 -0.33 13.46
C LEU A 18 13.82 0.04 14.18
N ALA A 19 13.86 1.01 15.04
CA ALA A 19 12.69 1.44 15.76
C ALA A 19 11.63 1.97 14.80
N GLN A 20 12.06 2.70 13.81
CA GLN A 20 11.12 3.23 12.83
C GLN A 20 10.41 2.14 12.05
N SER A 21 11.14 1.09 11.72
CA SER A 21 10.53 -0.03 11.00
C SER A 21 9.41 -0.65 11.79
N LYS A 22 9.58 -0.74 13.08
CA LYS A 22 8.59 -1.37 13.93
C LYS A 22 7.32 -0.57 14.09
N ASP A 23 7.41 0.72 13.87
CA ASP A 23 6.26 1.58 14.08
C ASP A 23 5.23 1.49 12.97
N LYS A 24 5.58 0.90 11.83
CA LYS A 24 4.64 0.75 10.73
C LYS A 24 3.74 -0.44 10.97
N LYS A 25 2.47 -0.18 11.13
CA LYS A 25 1.48 -1.23 11.34
C LYS A 25 0.86 -1.63 10.01
N PRO A 26 0.57 -2.93 9.82
CA PRO A 26 -0.12 -3.36 8.62
C PRO A 26 -1.47 -2.67 8.52
N GLY A 27 -1.92 -2.43 7.28
CA GLY A 27 -3.22 -1.88 7.04
C GLY A 27 -3.19 -0.58 6.28
N ILE A 28 -4.35 0.05 6.23
CA ILE A 28 -4.54 1.27 5.47
C ILE A 28 -4.24 2.48 6.34
N ASN A 29 -3.46 3.40 5.78
CA ASN A 29 -3.26 4.71 6.37
C ASN A 29 -4.18 5.68 5.64
N LYS A 30 -5.22 6.16 6.35
CA LYS A 30 -6.23 6.98 5.72
C LYS A 30 -5.73 8.37 5.35
N GLU A 31 -4.78 8.87 6.10
CA GLU A 31 -4.26 10.21 5.83
C GLU A 31 -3.39 10.25 4.59
N ASN A 32 -2.61 9.21 4.38
CA ASN A 32 -1.67 9.15 3.26
C ASN A 32 -2.21 8.37 2.08
N CYS A 33 -3.32 7.68 2.25
CA CYS A 33 -3.89 6.81 1.23
C CYS A 33 -2.89 5.75 0.79
N THR A 34 -2.39 5.00 1.76
CA THR A 34 -1.41 3.95 1.52
C THR A 34 -1.84 2.67 2.22
N TYR A 35 -1.26 1.57 1.78
CA TYR A 35 -1.43 0.27 2.41
C TYR A 35 -0.06 -0.29 2.76
N THR A 36 0.10 -0.74 3.98
CA THR A 36 1.34 -1.38 4.44
C THR A 36 1.07 -2.85 4.70
N ASN A 37 1.88 -3.73 4.11
CA ASN A 37 1.69 -5.15 4.28
C ASN A 37 2.44 -5.65 5.53
N LYS A 38 2.36 -6.96 5.77
CA LYS A 38 2.97 -7.56 6.95
C LYS A 38 4.48 -7.37 7.00
N ASP A 39 5.09 -7.29 5.84
CA ASP A 39 6.54 -7.13 5.75
C ASP A 39 6.97 -5.69 5.94
N GLY A 40 6.04 -4.79 6.12
CA GLY A 40 6.35 -3.38 6.30
C GLY A 40 6.46 -2.61 5.01
N LYS A 41 6.13 -3.21 3.89
CA LYS A 41 6.21 -2.54 2.61
C LYS A 41 4.94 -1.74 2.36
N THR A 42 5.10 -0.50 1.93
CA THR A 42 3.99 0.43 1.77
C THR A 42 3.74 0.72 0.29
N PHE A 43 2.47 0.72 -0.08
CA PHE A 43 2.05 1.01 -1.45
C PHE A 43 1.03 2.12 -1.44
N ASN A 44 1.08 2.98 -2.45
CA ASN A 44 0.05 3.99 -2.63
C ASN A 44 -1.24 3.32 -3.11
N LEU A 45 -2.38 3.80 -2.62
CA LEU A 45 -3.67 3.30 -3.06
C LEU A 45 -4.19 4.15 -4.19
N TYR A 46 -3.33 4.37 -5.17
CA TYR A 46 -3.63 5.03 -6.43
C TYR A 46 -2.44 4.74 -7.35
N GLY A 47 -2.60 4.98 -8.63
CA GLY A 47 -1.51 4.79 -9.57
C GLY A 47 -1.80 3.69 -10.56
N LYS A 48 -0.75 3.18 -11.18
CA LYS A 48 -0.86 2.14 -12.19
C LYS A 48 -0.94 0.79 -11.51
N VAL A 49 -1.93 0.01 -11.89
CA VAL A 49 -2.22 -1.27 -11.24
C VAL A 49 -2.28 -2.36 -12.30
N LYS A 50 -1.61 -3.46 -12.02
CA LYS A 50 -1.72 -4.65 -12.86
C LYS A 50 -2.44 -5.73 -12.08
N ILE A 51 -3.45 -6.34 -12.71
CA ILE A 51 -4.16 -7.47 -12.10
C ILE A 51 -3.35 -8.72 -12.40
N VAL A 52 -2.98 -9.44 -11.36
CA VAL A 52 -2.17 -10.65 -11.50
C VAL A 52 -2.87 -11.82 -10.81
N GLU A 53 -2.44 -13.04 -11.17
CA GLU A 53 -2.98 -14.23 -10.55
C GLU A 53 -2.05 -14.83 -9.53
N HIS A 54 -0.78 -14.39 -9.54
CA HIS A 54 0.22 -14.92 -8.62
C HIS A 54 1.11 -13.78 -8.15
N PHE A 55 1.58 -13.90 -6.94
CA PHE A 55 2.56 -12.98 -6.35
C PHE A 55 2.10 -11.53 -6.39
N PRO A 56 0.91 -11.25 -5.83
CA PRO A 56 0.44 -9.87 -5.77
C PRO A 56 1.13 -9.10 -4.65
N ASP A 57 1.08 -7.78 -4.77
CA ASP A 57 1.45 -6.91 -3.65
C ASP A 57 0.30 -6.78 -2.66
N ILE A 58 -0.94 -6.76 -3.17
CA ILE A 58 -2.14 -6.61 -2.37
C ILE A 58 -3.22 -7.55 -2.89
N LYS A 59 -3.91 -8.23 -1.98
CA LYS A 59 -5.08 -9.03 -2.32
C LYS A 59 -6.32 -8.21 -2.06
N VAL A 60 -7.21 -8.14 -3.05
CA VAL A 60 -8.35 -7.26 -3.03
C VAL A 60 -9.63 -8.05 -3.26
N LYS A 61 -10.65 -7.78 -2.45
CA LYS A 61 -11.98 -8.32 -2.69
C LYS A 61 -12.89 -7.18 -3.11
N ILE A 62 -13.62 -7.36 -4.19
CA ILE A 62 -14.55 -6.36 -4.68
C ILE A 62 -15.89 -6.60 -4.01
N VAL A 63 -16.42 -5.56 -3.36
CA VAL A 63 -17.65 -5.65 -2.60
C VAL A 63 -18.57 -4.51 -2.97
N ASP A 64 -19.84 -4.62 -2.54
CA ASP A 64 -20.85 -3.58 -2.78
C ASP A 64 -21.02 -2.68 -1.57
N SER A 65 -20.60 -3.13 -0.40
CA SER A 65 -20.74 -2.35 0.82
C SER A 65 -19.67 -2.79 1.82
N PHE A 66 -19.47 -1.95 2.83
CA PHE A 66 -18.48 -2.19 3.86
C PHE A 66 -17.07 -2.27 3.29
N GLU A 67 -16.83 -1.44 2.29
CA GLU A 67 -15.51 -1.39 1.66
C GLU A 67 -14.54 -0.57 2.50
N ASP A 68 -13.26 -0.82 2.28
CA ASP A 68 -12.18 -0.02 2.88
C ASP A 68 -11.81 1.15 1.99
N LEU A 69 -11.98 0.98 0.68
CA LEU A 69 -11.52 1.92 -0.31
C LEU A 69 -12.49 1.96 -1.47
N ASP A 70 -12.88 3.16 -1.88
CA ASP A 70 -13.64 3.35 -3.11
C ASP A 70 -12.66 3.59 -4.25
N VAL A 71 -12.78 2.81 -5.32
CA VAL A 71 -11.83 2.83 -6.42
C VAL A 71 -12.53 3.26 -7.70
N LYS A 72 -11.95 4.24 -8.38
CA LYS A 72 -12.39 4.64 -9.70
C LYS A 72 -11.32 4.25 -10.71
N ILE A 73 -11.73 3.53 -11.75
CA ILE A 73 -10.80 3.16 -12.82
C ILE A 73 -10.72 4.32 -13.80
N VAL A 74 -9.51 4.79 -14.05
CA VAL A 74 -9.30 5.95 -14.91
C VAL A 74 -8.38 5.58 -16.07
N GLU A 75 -8.43 6.38 -17.13
CA GLU A 75 -7.59 6.16 -18.30
C GLU A 75 -6.30 6.95 -18.21
N SER A 76 -6.28 8.00 -17.40
CA SER A 76 -5.09 8.83 -17.27
C SER A 76 -5.13 9.56 -15.94
N PHE A 77 -3.96 10.01 -15.53
CA PHE A 77 -3.78 10.79 -14.30
C PHE A 77 -4.30 10.07 -13.05
N PRO A 78 -3.80 8.83 -12.79
CA PRO A 78 -4.17 8.12 -11.57
C PRO A 78 -3.34 8.63 -10.39
N ASP A 79 -3.50 9.90 -10.07
CA ASP A 79 -2.64 10.56 -9.10
C ASP A 79 -3.37 11.01 -7.84
N GLN A 80 -4.59 10.51 -7.65
CA GLN A 80 -5.36 10.83 -6.45
C GLN A 80 -5.84 9.55 -5.80
N CYS A 81 -6.04 9.59 -4.50
CA CYS A 81 -6.45 8.44 -3.72
C CYS A 81 -7.63 7.72 -4.37
N GLY A 82 -7.49 6.42 -4.58
CA GLY A 82 -8.54 5.60 -5.15
C GLY A 82 -8.61 5.59 -6.66
N LYS A 83 -7.80 6.36 -7.36
CA LYS A 83 -7.80 6.34 -8.82
C LYS A 83 -6.78 5.34 -9.31
N PHE A 84 -7.24 4.31 -9.99
CA PHE A 84 -6.39 3.25 -10.52
C PHE A 84 -6.45 3.23 -12.03
N LYS A 85 -5.28 3.16 -12.64
CA LYS A 85 -5.19 2.94 -14.07
C LYS A 85 -4.67 1.52 -14.28
N LEU A 86 -5.44 0.71 -15.01
CA LEU A 86 -5.04 -0.67 -15.27
C LEU A 86 -4.01 -0.71 -16.37
N VAL A 87 -2.90 -1.39 -16.14
CA VAL A 87 -1.80 -1.49 -17.09
C VAL A 87 -1.33 -2.93 -17.19
N GLU A 88 -0.63 -3.23 -18.28
CA GLU A 88 -0.04 -4.56 -18.48
C GLU A 88 1.44 -4.57 -18.13
N SER A 89 2.08 -3.41 -18.15
CA SER A 89 3.52 -3.33 -17.93
C SER A 89 3.83 -2.19 -16.99
N PHE A 90 4.90 -2.38 -16.23
CA PHE A 90 5.44 -1.35 -15.33
C PHE A 90 4.39 -0.78 -14.39
N PRO A 91 3.70 -1.66 -13.64
CA PRO A 91 2.72 -1.17 -12.67
C PRO A 91 3.42 -0.61 -11.43
N ASP A 92 2.71 0.24 -10.72
CA ASP A 92 3.15 0.67 -9.40
C ASP A 92 2.81 -0.38 -8.36
N VAL A 93 1.70 -1.10 -8.56
CA VAL A 93 1.20 -2.09 -7.62
C VAL A 93 0.61 -3.26 -8.39
N LYS A 94 0.85 -4.48 -7.90
CA LYS A 94 0.22 -5.68 -8.44
C LYS A 94 -0.88 -6.11 -7.51
N VAL A 95 -2.07 -6.34 -8.08
CA VAL A 95 -3.27 -6.66 -7.31
C VAL A 95 -3.84 -7.98 -7.76
N GLN A 96 -4.20 -8.84 -6.81
CA GLN A 96 -4.93 -10.07 -7.09
C GLN A 96 -6.34 -9.93 -6.55
N ILE A 97 -7.32 -10.26 -7.40
CA ILE A 97 -8.72 -10.25 -6.98
C ILE A 97 -9.03 -11.59 -6.34
N VAL A 98 -9.52 -11.57 -5.11
CA VAL A 98 -9.80 -12.79 -4.36
C VAL A 98 -11.23 -12.76 -3.82
N ASN A 99 -11.74 -13.93 -3.45
CA ASN A 99 -13.08 -14.03 -2.85
C ASN A 99 -13.02 -14.16 -1.33
N SER A 100 -11.88 -14.54 -0.79
CA SER A 100 -11.74 -14.69 0.65
C SER A 100 -10.36 -14.27 1.09
N PHE A 101 -10.27 -13.87 2.34
CA PHE A 101 -9.04 -13.44 2.98
C PHE A 101 -8.32 -12.34 2.20
N PRO A 102 -9.03 -11.25 1.85
CA PRO A 102 -8.37 -10.14 1.18
C PRO A 102 -7.56 -9.31 2.16
N ASP A 103 -6.62 -8.54 1.62
CA ASP A 103 -5.91 -7.55 2.41
C ASP A 103 -6.79 -6.32 2.59
N ILE A 104 -7.51 -5.93 1.54
CA ILE A 104 -8.46 -4.81 1.61
C ILE A 104 -9.69 -5.15 0.78
N LYS A 105 -10.79 -4.47 1.11
CA LYS A 105 -12.03 -4.57 0.35
C LYS A 105 -12.24 -3.29 -0.40
N VAL A 106 -12.58 -3.38 -1.68
CA VAL A 106 -12.77 -2.20 -2.50
C VAL A 106 -14.14 -2.23 -3.15
N LYS A 107 -14.67 -1.05 -3.39
CA LYS A 107 -15.90 -0.86 -4.14
C LYS A 107 -15.55 -0.02 -5.36
N ILE A 108 -16.00 -0.47 -6.53
CA ILE A 108 -15.76 0.27 -7.77
C ILE A 108 -16.83 1.35 -7.87
N VAL A 109 -16.39 2.60 -8.01
CA VAL A 109 -17.30 3.74 -8.05
C VAL A 109 -17.03 4.57 -9.28
N GLU A 110 -18.02 5.43 -9.61
CA GLU A 110 -17.91 6.34 -10.74
C GLU A 110 -17.43 7.71 -10.32
N SER A 111 -17.56 8.03 -9.05
CA SER A 111 -17.12 9.33 -8.55
C SER A 111 -16.76 9.24 -7.08
N PHE A 112 -15.99 10.20 -6.64
CA PHE A 112 -15.55 10.32 -5.25
C PHE A 112 -14.81 9.10 -4.75
N PRO A 113 -13.73 8.69 -5.43
CA PRO A 113 -12.93 7.58 -4.92
C PRO A 113 -12.14 8.02 -3.69
N GLY A 114 -11.63 7.03 -2.96
CA GLY A 114 -10.79 7.31 -1.82
C GLY A 114 -11.06 6.38 -0.66
N VAL A 115 -10.29 6.54 0.40
CA VAL A 115 -10.40 5.70 1.57
C VAL A 115 -11.67 6.04 2.34
N ARG A 116 -12.42 5.01 2.74
CA ARG A 116 -13.64 5.21 3.54
C ARG A 116 -13.28 5.59 4.96
N LYS A 117 -14.06 6.49 5.53
CA LYS A 117 -13.79 6.99 6.89
C LYS A 117 -14.79 6.51 7.92
#